data_0efe3641e99b632c3f81ceef4055a32f
#
_entry.id   0efe3641e99b632c3f81ceef4055a32f
#
_cell.length_a   1.000
_cell.length_b   1.000
_cell.length_c   1.000
_cell.angle_alpha   90.00
_cell.angle_beta   90.00
_cell.angle_gamma   90.00
#
_symmetry.space_group_name_H-M   'P 1'
#
loop_
_entity.id
_entity.type
_entity.pdbx_description
1 polymer ?
#
loop_
_entity_poly.entity_id
_entity_poly.type
_entity_poly.pdbx_seq_one_letter_code
_entity_poly.pdbx_strand_id
1 'polypeptide(L)'
;ERSFIEVITGESWTGPLQIGAQELDELKTADLIVSSCNAKMPEQMAAVQALPAVFAYDFGEKEKYRTDAYYDEVCHGIDLAMLSCKPMDKAAFAELCAPLHRRGVVHVLATMGAAGQMLSVQGKIVEKTTQMVEASDTMGAGDSFLAAFLCSLYTAGWQKAKPMPEQALLAALAAGQQVSARNCMAQGGFGCKAEISPDGTE
;
A
#
# COMPACT_ATOMS: atom_id res chain seq x y z
N GLU A 1 2.80 16.58 10.56
CA GLU A 1 1.48 16.00 10.25
C GLU A 1 0.84 16.81 9.14
N ARG A 2 0.29 16.16 8.11
CA ARG A 2 -0.38 16.83 6.98
C ARG A 2 -1.88 16.70 7.10
N SER A 3 -2.58 17.79 6.73
CA SER A 3 -4.03 17.80 6.61
C SER A 3 -4.40 18.23 5.18
N PHE A 4 -5.27 17.46 4.53
CA PHE A 4 -5.87 17.86 3.26
C PHE A 4 -7.13 18.69 3.56
N ILE A 5 -7.10 19.95 3.18
CA ILE A 5 -8.20 20.90 3.43
C ILE A 5 -9.24 20.78 2.32
N GLU A 6 -8.78 20.58 1.07
CA GLU A 6 -9.62 20.49 -0.11
C GLU A 6 -9.04 19.51 -1.13
N VAL A 7 -9.89 18.86 -1.88
CA VAL A 7 -9.53 18.02 -3.04
C VAL A 7 -10.27 18.56 -4.26
N ILE A 8 -9.51 19.16 -5.17
CA ILE A 8 -10.04 19.67 -6.44
C ILE A 8 -9.72 18.60 -7.49
N THR A 9 -10.76 18.06 -8.12
CA THR A 9 -10.59 17.16 -9.29
C THR A 9 -10.30 18.01 -10.51
N GLY A 10 -9.17 17.77 -11.17
CA GLY A 10 -8.83 18.46 -12.42
C GLY A 10 -9.78 18.09 -13.57
N GLU A 11 -9.78 18.89 -14.62
CA GLU A 11 -10.62 18.69 -15.82
C GLU A 11 -10.35 17.35 -16.53
N SER A 12 -9.17 16.77 -16.36
CA SER A 12 -8.81 15.45 -16.90
C SER A 12 -9.50 14.29 -16.18
N TRP A 13 -10.12 14.52 -15.01
CA TRP A 13 -10.85 13.47 -14.31
C TRP A 13 -12.23 13.26 -14.92
N THR A 14 -12.36 12.24 -15.75
CA THR A 14 -13.62 11.87 -16.42
C THR A 14 -14.40 10.76 -15.69
N GLY A 15 -13.89 10.25 -14.60
CA GLY A 15 -14.50 9.16 -13.82
C GLY A 15 -13.49 8.09 -13.39
N PRO A 16 -13.94 7.02 -12.74
CA PRO A 16 -13.09 5.89 -12.38
C PRO A 16 -12.40 5.30 -13.62
N LEU A 17 -11.15 4.86 -13.45
CA LEU A 17 -10.40 4.17 -14.50
C LEU A 17 -11.21 2.96 -14.99
N GLN A 18 -11.33 2.82 -16.30
CA GLN A 18 -11.90 1.64 -16.93
C GLN A 18 -10.77 0.79 -17.51
N ILE A 19 -10.72 -0.47 -17.12
CA ILE A 19 -9.76 -1.44 -17.66
C ILE A 19 -10.43 -2.18 -18.81
N GLY A 20 -10.04 -1.88 -20.03
CA GLY A 20 -10.53 -2.56 -21.23
C GLY A 20 -9.76 -3.84 -21.53
N ALA A 21 -10.07 -4.47 -22.66
CA ALA A 21 -9.44 -5.73 -23.06
C ALA A 21 -7.94 -5.58 -23.33
N GLN A 22 -7.51 -4.44 -23.89
CA GLN A 22 -6.10 -4.17 -24.17
C GLN A 22 -5.29 -4.05 -22.88
N GLU A 23 -5.76 -3.24 -21.93
CA GLU A 23 -5.11 -3.08 -20.63
C GLU A 23 -5.07 -4.40 -19.85
N LEU A 24 -6.11 -5.21 -19.91
CA LEU A 24 -6.11 -6.55 -19.32
C LEU A 24 -5.09 -7.48 -19.97
N ASP A 25 -4.90 -7.41 -21.29
CA ASP A 25 -3.88 -8.21 -21.98
C ASP A 25 -2.47 -7.80 -21.59
N GLU A 26 -2.22 -6.50 -21.38
CA GLU A 26 -0.95 -6.00 -20.85
C GLU A 26 -0.74 -6.46 -19.40
N LEU A 27 -1.76 -6.35 -18.55
CA LEU A 27 -1.69 -6.77 -17.14
C LEU A 27 -1.45 -8.29 -16.98
N LYS A 28 -1.85 -9.13 -17.95
CA LYS A 28 -1.55 -10.57 -17.94
C LYS A 28 -0.05 -10.88 -17.96
N THR A 29 0.77 -9.97 -18.44
CA THR A 29 2.23 -10.11 -18.50
C THR A 29 2.94 -9.59 -17.25
N ALA A 30 2.21 -8.96 -16.34
CA ALA A 30 2.77 -8.44 -15.10
C ALA A 30 3.02 -9.56 -14.08
N ASP A 31 4.14 -9.48 -13.38
CA ASP A 31 4.44 -10.35 -12.23
C ASP A 31 3.79 -9.84 -10.94
N LEU A 32 3.67 -8.51 -10.82
CA LEU A 32 3.14 -7.81 -9.65
C LEU A 32 2.26 -6.66 -10.09
N ILE A 33 1.07 -6.59 -9.52
CA ILE A 33 0.11 -5.51 -9.72
C ILE A 33 -0.13 -4.81 -8.37
N VAL A 34 -0.19 -3.49 -8.40
CA VAL A 34 -0.49 -2.66 -7.23
C VAL A 34 -1.68 -1.77 -7.52
N SER A 35 -2.61 -1.71 -6.59
CA SER A 35 -3.72 -0.75 -6.63
C SER A 35 -4.01 -0.21 -5.23
N SER A 36 -4.96 0.70 -5.12
CA SER A 36 -5.33 1.30 -3.84
C SER A 36 -6.80 1.69 -3.79
N CYS A 37 -7.29 1.94 -2.58
CA CYS A 37 -8.63 2.50 -2.37
C CYS A 37 -8.82 3.88 -3.05
N ASN A 38 -7.75 4.60 -3.34
CA ASN A 38 -7.79 5.88 -4.02
C ASN A 38 -7.98 5.75 -5.55
N ALA A 39 -7.71 4.58 -6.13
CA ALA A 39 -7.96 4.31 -7.55
C ALA A 39 -9.46 4.26 -7.88
N LYS A 40 -10.32 4.09 -6.89
CA LYS A 40 -11.80 4.09 -7.02
C LYS A 40 -12.31 3.17 -8.12
N MET A 41 -11.77 1.96 -8.20
CA MET A 41 -12.12 0.99 -9.23
C MET A 41 -12.56 -0.39 -8.68
N PRO A 42 -13.45 -0.43 -7.67
CA PRO A 42 -13.88 -1.70 -7.09
C PRO A 42 -14.56 -2.61 -8.11
N GLU A 43 -15.33 -2.04 -9.04
CA GLU A 43 -16.02 -2.79 -10.10
C GLU A 43 -15.06 -3.48 -11.09
N GLN A 44 -13.82 -2.98 -11.19
CA GLN A 44 -12.77 -3.55 -12.06
C GLN A 44 -11.92 -4.61 -11.35
N MET A 45 -12.04 -4.70 -10.01
CA MET A 45 -11.19 -5.54 -9.19
C MET A 45 -11.24 -7.02 -9.59
N ALA A 46 -12.43 -7.54 -9.88
CA ALA A 46 -12.60 -8.95 -10.21
C ALA A 46 -11.76 -9.39 -11.41
N ALA A 47 -11.66 -8.55 -12.45
CA ALA A 47 -10.86 -8.82 -13.64
C ALA A 47 -9.36 -8.86 -13.32
N VAL A 48 -8.86 -7.93 -12.50
CA VAL A 48 -7.45 -7.86 -12.08
C VAL A 48 -7.09 -9.01 -11.14
N GLN A 49 -7.97 -9.32 -10.20
CA GLN A 49 -7.78 -10.39 -9.20
C GLN A 49 -7.68 -11.77 -9.82
N ALA A 50 -8.33 -11.98 -10.98
CA ALA A 50 -8.26 -13.24 -11.72
C ALA A 50 -6.91 -13.47 -12.42
N LEU A 51 -6.06 -12.45 -12.51
CA LEU A 51 -4.76 -12.55 -13.16
C LEU A 51 -3.76 -13.37 -12.33
N PRO A 52 -2.75 -13.99 -12.98
CA PRO A 52 -1.74 -14.78 -12.28
C PRO A 52 -0.75 -13.94 -11.47
N ALA A 53 -0.70 -12.64 -11.70
CA ALA A 53 0.16 -11.71 -10.99
C ALA A 53 -0.10 -11.72 -9.48
N VAL A 54 0.94 -11.48 -8.69
CA VAL A 54 0.79 -11.13 -7.27
C VAL A 54 0.08 -9.79 -7.18
N PHE A 55 -0.91 -9.67 -6.30
CA PHE A 55 -1.71 -8.45 -6.19
C PHE A 55 -1.61 -7.82 -4.80
N ALA A 56 -1.05 -6.62 -4.75
CA ALA A 56 -0.95 -5.80 -3.55
C ALA A 56 -1.98 -4.65 -3.59
N TYR A 57 -2.63 -4.40 -2.46
CA TYR A 57 -3.65 -3.36 -2.34
C TYR A 57 -3.42 -2.47 -1.12
N ASP A 58 -3.38 -1.16 -1.33
CA ASP A 58 -3.28 -0.17 -0.26
C ASP A 58 -4.68 0.36 0.12
N PHE A 59 -5.10 0.06 1.35
CA PHE A 59 -6.36 0.51 1.94
C PHE A 59 -6.27 1.95 2.50
N GLY A 60 -5.06 2.53 2.54
CA GLY A 60 -4.83 3.85 3.11
C GLY A 60 -5.18 3.94 4.61
N GLU A 61 -5.57 5.14 5.04
CA GLU A 61 -5.83 5.44 6.45
C GLU A 61 -7.32 5.56 6.82
N LYS A 62 -8.22 5.68 5.83
CA LYS A 62 -9.62 6.05 6.06
C LYS A 62 -10.46 4.86 6.48
N GLU A 63 -11.19 5.00 7.60
CA GLU A 63 -12.05 3.95 8.17
C GLU A 63 -13.15 3.46 7.20
N LYS A 64 -13.64 4.31 6.29
CA LYS A 64 -14.65 3.90 5.31
C LYS A 64 -14.22 2.76 4.37
N TYR A 65 -12.90 2.53 4.24
CA TYR A 65 -12.32 1.43 3.46
C TYR A 65 -11.97 0.20 4.34
N ARG A 66 -12.38 0.21 5.62
CA ARG A 66 -12.11 -0.86 6.61
C ARG A 66 -13.39 -1.52 7.10
N THR A 67 -14.45 -1.46 6.31
CA THR A 67 -15.74 -2.10 6.61
C THR A 67 -15.81 -3.49 5.99
N ASP A 68 -16.59 -4.40 6.62
CA ASP A 68 -16.82 -5.73 6.07
C ASP A 68 -17.35 -5.68 4.63
N ALA A 69 -18.28 -4.77 4.34
CA ALA A 69 -18.82 -4.60 2.99
C ALA A 69 -17.73 -4.25 1.96
N TYR A 70 -16.82 -3.34 2.30
CA TYR A 70 -15.71 -2.99 1.42
C TYR A 70 -14.70 -4.13 1.28
N TYR A 71 -14.42 -4.84 2.36
CA TYR A 71 -13.55 -6.02 2.32
C TYR A 71 -14.14 -7.15 1.48
N ASP A 72 -15.47 -7.38 1.54
CA ASP A 72 -16.16 -8.36 0.70
C ASP A 72 -16.05 -8.03 -0.78
N GLU A 73 -16.03 -6.74 -1.11
CA GLU A 73 -15.92 -6.25 -2.48
C GLU A 73 -14.49 -6.37 -3.04
N VAL A 74 -13.45 -6.07 -2.22
CA VAL A 74 -12.10 -5.89 -2.77
C VAL A 74 -11.07 -6.94 -2.35
N CYS A 75 -11.29 -7.71 -1.27
CA CYS A 75 -10.23 -8.58 -0.73
C CYS A 75 -10.00 -9.88 -1.50
N HIS A 76 -10.95 -10.29 -2.33
CA HIS A 76 -10.79 -11.54 -3.07
C HIS A 76 -9.58 -11.47 -4.02
N GLY A 77 -8.63 -12.41 -3.86
CA GLY A 77 -7.42 -12.48 -4.70
C GLY A 77 -6.32 -11.45 -4.41
N ILE A 78 -6.44 -10.68 -3.33
CA ILE A 78 -5.35 -9.84 -2.82
C ILE A 78 -4.34 -10.71 -2.05
N ASP A 79 -3.06 -10.58 -2.39
CA ASP A 79 -1.96 -11.29 -1.72
C ASP A 79 -1.39 -10.49 -0.55
N LEU A 80 -1.40 -9.16 -0.67
CA LEU A 80 -0.97 -8.21 0.37
C LEU A 80 -1.99 -7.08 0.52
N ALA A 81 -2.49 -6.88 1.73
CA ALA A 81 -3.21 -5.69 2.15
C ALA A 81 -2.26 -4.78 2.96
N MET A 82 -2.08 -3.54 2.54
CA MET A 82 -1.40 -2.51 3.31
C MET A 82 -2.41 -1.55 3.93
N LEU A 83 -2.20 -1.16 5.17
CA LEU A 83 -3.01 -0.18 5.90
C LEU A 83 -2.10 0.84 6.60
N SER A 84 -2.43 2.12 6.46
CA SER A 84 -1.80 3.20 7.23
C SER A 84 -2.56 3.39 8.54
N CYS A 85 -1.92 3.10 9.66
CA CYS A 85 -2.58 2.99 10.96
C CYS A 85 -2.00 3.96 11.99
N LYS A 86 -2.79 4.26 13.02
CA LYS A 86 -2.26 4.81 14.26
C LYS A 86 -1.48 3.73 15.01
N PRO A 87 -0.55 4.10 15.90
CA PRO A 87 0.14 3.14 16.75
C PRO A 87 -0.85 2.23 17.50
N MET A 88 -0.60 0.93 17.48
CA MET A 88 -1.41 -0.08 18.15
C MET A 88 -0.53 -1.22 18.67
N ASP A 89 -1.05 -2.02 19.58
CA ASP A 89 -0.39 -3.25 20.05
C ASP A 89 -0.67 -4.46 19.13
N LYS A 90 -0.01 -5.58 19.42
CA LYS A 90 -0.18 -6.81 18.64
C LYS A 90 -1.58 -7.39 18.71
N ALA A 91 -2.30 -7.20 19.83
CA ALA A 91 -3.65 -7.74 19.98
C ALA A 91 -4.63 -6.98 19.07
N ALA A 92 -4.60 -5.64 19.11
CA ALA A 92 -5.38 -4.79 18.21
C ALA A 92 -5.01 -5.03 16.74
N PHE A 93 -3.74 -5.25 16.44
CA PHE A 93 -3.31 -5.58 15.07
C PHE A 93 -3.84 -6.95 14.62
N ALA A 94 -3.84 -7.96 15.49
CA ALA A 94 -4.41 -9.27 15.18
C ALA A 94 -5.92 -9.18 14.88
N GLU A 95 -6.65 -8.36 15.64
CA GLU A 95 -8.07 -8.09 15.40
C GLU A 95 -8.30 -7.40 14.05
N LEU A 96 -7.46 -6.41 13.70
CA LEU A 96 -7.49 -5.74 12.40
C LEU A 96 -7.23 -6.71 11.24
N CYS A 97 -6.31 -7.66 11.40
CA CYS A 97 -5.94 -8.63 10.38
C CYS A 97 -6.99 -9.72 10.15
N ALA A 98 -7.72 -10.09 11.19
CA ALA A 98 -8.63 -11.25 11.16
C ALA A 98 -9.68 -11.18 10.04
N PRO A 99 -10.40 -10.07 9.79
CA PRO A 99 -11.36 -9.99 8.70
C PRO A 99 -10.72 -10.08 7.30
N LEU A 100 -9.49 -9.61 7.13
CA LEU A 100 -8.73 -9.69 5.88
C LEU A 100 -8.26 -11.13 5.61
N HIS A 101 -7.68 -11.79 6.62
CA HIS A 101 -7.26 -13.18 6.50
C HIS A 101 -8.43 -14.14 6.23
N ARG A 102 -9.61 -13.90 6.85
CA ARG A 102 -10.82 -14.70 6.55
C ARG A 102 -11.25 -14.61 5.09
N ARG A 103 -10.89 -13.52 4.39
CA ARG A 103 -11.18 -13.30 2.96
C ARG A 103 -10.03 -13.74 2.03
N GLY A 104 -9.05 -14.44 2.59
CA GLY A 104 -7.96 -15.04 1.81
C GLY A 104 -6.72 -14.16 1.64
N VAL A 105 -6.68 -12.95 2.19
CA VAL A 105 -5.48 -12.12 2.15
C VAL A 105 -4.37 -12.79 2.95
N VAL A 106 -3.25 -13.12 2.29
CA VAL A 106 -2.15 -13.89 2.91
C VAL A 106 -1.30 -12.98 3.81
N HIS A 107 -0.98 -11.78 3.34
CA HIS A 107 -0.12 -10.82 4.05
C HIS A 107 -0.91 -9.56 4.38
N VAL A 108 -0.87 -9.13 5.64
CA VAL A 108 -1.46 -7.86 6.09
C VAL A 108 -0.38 -7.01 6.74
N LEU A 109 -0.12 -5.86 6.16
CA LEU A 109 0.92 -4.92 6.60
C LEU A 109 0.26 -3.66 7.17
N ALA A 110 0.58 -3.31 8.41
CA ALA A 110 0.27 -2.01 8.99
C ALA A 110 1.54 -1.16 9.07
N THR A 111 1.45 0.06 8.54
CA THR A 111 2.46 1.11 8.73
C THR A 111 1.94 2.12 9.75
N MET A 112 2.75 2.47 10.75
CA MET A 112 2.36 3.32 11.88
C MET A 112 3.31 4.52 12.04
N GLY A 113 3.84 5.02 10.91
CA GLY A 113 4.79 6.12 10.88
C GLY A 113 6.00 5.86 11.77
N ALA A 114 6.26 6.76 12.72
CA ALA A 114 7.38 6.65 13.67
C ALA A 114 7.30 5.42 14.58
N ALA A 115 6.11 4.86 14.82
CA ALA A 115 5.94 3.68 15.66
C ALA A 115 6.37 2.37 14.98
N GLY A 116 6.64 2.40 13.68
CA GLY A 116 7.14 1.22 12.96
C GLY A 116 6.08 0.52 12.12
N GLN A 117 6.30 -0.78 11.92
CA GLN A 117 5.43 -1.62 11.09
C GLN A 117 5.16 -2.94 11.79
N MET A 118 3.96 -3.46 11.54
CA MET A 118 3.60 -4.84 11.85
C MET A 118 3.11 -5.54 10.58
N LEU A 119 3.50 -6.78 10.41
CA LEU A 119 3.13 -7.61 9.28
C LEU A 119 2.59 -8.95 9.79
N SER A 120 1.37 -9.29 9.41
CA SER A 120 0.75 -10.57 9.70
C SER A 120 0.76 -11.47 8.48
N VAL A 121 1.20 -12.70 8.66
CA VAL A 121 1.09 -13.77 7.66
C VAL A 121 0.32 -14.91 8.27
N GLN A 122 -0.93 -15.09 7.84
CA GLN A 122 -1.81 -16.13 8.36
C GLN A 122 -1.88 -16.14 9.91
N GLY A 123 -1.88 -14.95 10.52
CA GLY A 123 -1.95 -14.80 11.98
C GLY A 123 -0.62 -14.78 12.73
N LYS A 124 0.49 -15.13 12.07
CA LYS A 124 1.84 -14.93 12.64
C LYS A 124 2.29 -13.48 12.43
N ILE A 125 2.61 -12.77 13.50
CA ILE A 125 2.97 -11.36 13.47
C ILE A 125 4.48 -11.18 13.56
N VAL A 126 5.00 -10.41 12.61
CA VAL A 126 6.37 -9.89 12.58
C VAL A 126 6.29 -8.37 12.77
N GLU A 127 7.16 -7.81 13.57
CA GLU A 127 7.21 -6.36 13.80
C GLU A 127 8.60 -5.81 13.56
N LYS A 128 8.66 -4.53 13.18
CA LYS A 128 9.90 -3.80 13.02
C LYS A 128 9.71 -2.34 13.43
N THR A 129 10.58 -1.88 14.32
CA THR A 129 10.63 -0.47 14.75
C THR A 129 11.18 0.41 13.62
N THR A 130 10.68 1.63 13.49
CA THR A 130 11.21 2.61 12.53
C THR A 130 12.54 3.18 13.00
N GLN A 131 13.50 3.28 12.10
CA GLN A 131 14.68 4.09 12.31
C GLN A 131 14.29 5.56 12.10
N MET A 132 14.29 6.34 13.17
CA MET A 132 13.94 7.76 13.13
C MET A 132 14.96 8.53 12.30
N VAL A 133 14.46 9.41 11.45
CA VAL A 133 15.24 10.38 10.66
C VAL A 133 14.68 11.78 10.89
N GLU A 134 15.50 12.79 10.66
CA GLU A 134 15.06 14.17 10.64
C GLU A 134 14.33 14.43 9.30
N ALA A 135 12.99 14.34 9.36
CA ALA A 135 12.16 14.43 8.16
C ALA A 135 11.97 15.88 7.72
N SER A 136 12.29 16.18 6.46
CA SER A 136 11.96 17.45 5.80
C SER A 136 10.53 17.44 5.27
N ASP A 137 10.09 16.32 4.70
CA ASP A 137 8.77 16.12 4.14
C ASP A 137 8.37 14.65 4.17
N THR A 138 7.12 14.35 4.50
CA THR A 138 6.60 12.98 4.57
C THR A 138 5.75 12.58 3.35
N MET A 139 5.67 13.45 2.32
CA MET A 139 4.94 13.12 1.09
C MET A 139 5.58 11.92 0.39
N GLY A 140 4.75 10.94 0.00
CA GLY A 140 5.23 9.73 -0.67
C GLY A 140 5.98 8.73 0.22
N ALA A 141 6.02 8.95 1.55
CA ALA A 141 6.71 8.03 2.47
C ALA A 141 6.08 6.63 2.45
N GLY A 142 4.73 6.55 2.44
CA GLY A 142 4.00 5.28 2.33
C GLY A 142 4.22 4.60 0.99
N ASP A 143 4.12 5.35 -0.11
CA ASP A 143 4.29 4.83 -1.47
C ASP A 143 5.72 4.32 -1.70
N SER A 144 6.72 5.08 -1.28
CA SER A 144 8.13 4.67 -1.38
C SER A 144 8.46 3.46 -0.51
N PHE A 145 7.85 3.38 0.69
CA PHE A 145 7.95 2.20 1.53
C PHE A 145 7.36 0.98 0.82
N LEU A 146 6.11 1.09 0.34
CA LEU A 146 5.40 -0.01 -0.32
C LEU A 146 6.16 -0.49 -1.55
N ALA A 147 6.61 0.42 -2.40
CA ALA A 147 7.36 0.08 -3.60
C ALA A 147 8.63 -0.74 -3.27
N ALA A 148 9.46 -0.27 -2.33
CA ALA A 148 10.70 -0.96 -1.95
C ALA A 148 10.42 -2.30 -1.25
N PHE A 149 9.38 -2.36 -0.40
CA PHE A 149 8.91 -3.57 0.25
C PHE A 149 8.51 -4.64 -0.78
N LEU A 150 7.68 -4.27 -1.75
CA LEU A 150 7.21 -5.16 -2.82
C LEU A 150 8.35 -5.63 -3.73
N CYS A 151 9.25 -4.74 -4.13
CA CYS A 151 10.44 -5.10 -4.92
C CYS A 151 11.33 -6.11 -4.18
N SER A 152 11.49 -5.95 -2.87
CA SER A 152 12.26 -6.90 -2.05
C SER A 152 11.62 -8.27 -1.98
N LEU A 153 10.29 -8.35 -1.81
CA LEU A 153 9.56 -9.63 -1.82
C LEU A 153 9.60 -10.28 -3.21
N TYR A 154 9.41 -9.50 -4.27
CA TYR A 154 9.50 -9.99 -5.65
C TYR A 154 10.88 -10.61 -5.93
N THR A 155 11.95 -9.91 -5.57
CA THR A 155 13.34 -10.39 -5.73
C THR A 155 13.59 -11.67 -4.91
N ALA A 156 12.91 -11.83 -3.77
CA ALA A 156 12.95 -13.04 -2.96
C ALA A 156 12.08 -14.20 -3.50
N GLY A 157 11.47 -14.04 -4.67
CA GLY A 157 10.68 -15.08 -5.33
C GLY A 157 9.23 -15.20 -4.84
N TRP A 158 8.62 -14.10 -4.40
CA TRP A 158 7.23 -14.09 -3.97
C TRP A 158 6.28 -14.54 -5.09
N GLN A 159 5.33 -15.38 -4.75
CA GLN A 159 4.35 -15.94 -5.67
C GLN A 159 2.93 -15.71 -5.15
N LYS A 160 1.97 -15.61 -6.09
CA LYS A 160 0.55 -15.45 -5.78
C LYS A 160 0.05 -16.52 -4.80
N ALA A 161 -0.71 -16.07 -3.81
CA ALA A 161 -1.32 -16.90 -2.75
C ALA A 161 -0.31 -17.71 -1.90
N LYS A 162 0.99 -17.39 -1.95
CA LYS A 162 2.02 -18.07 -1.15
C LYS A 162 2.51 -17.18 -0.02
N PRO A 163 2.61 -17.72 1.21
CA PRO A 163 3.23 -17.02 2.32
C PRO A 163 4.73 -16.89 2.08
N MET A 164 5.29 -15.76 2.47
CA MET A 164 6.74 -15.53 2.46
C MET A 164 7.37 -15.92 3.80
N PRO A 165 8.61 -16.45 3.79
CA PRO A 165 9.32 -16.77 5.03
C PRO A 165 9.68 -15.49 5.80
N GLU A 166 9.71 -15.60 7.13
CA GLU A 166 9.94 -14.47 8.04
C GLU A 166 11.20 -13.67 7.70
N GLN A 167 12.29 -14.34 7.33
CA GLN A 167 13.54 -13.68 6.96
C GLN A 167 13.35 -12.75 5.74
N ALA A 168 12.61 -13.17 4.72
CA ALA A 168 12.30 -12.35 3.56
C ALA A 168 11.39 -11.17 3.93
N LEU A 169 10.43 -11.38 4.83
CA LEU A 169 9.55 -10.32 5.33
C LEU A 169 10.33 -9.25 6.10
N LEU A 170 11.24 -9.66 6.98
CA LEU A 170 12.10 -8.73 7.73
C LEU A 170 13.04 -7.95 6.81
N ALA A 171 13.59 -8.59 5.77
CA ALA A 171 14.40 -7.92 4.76
C ALA A 171 13.58 -6.90 3.96
N ALA A 172 12.36 -7.26 3.56
CA ALA A 172 11.47 -6.37 2.84
C ALA A 172 11.03 -5.16 3.69
N LEU A 173 10.71 -5.37 4.97
CA LEU A 173 10.44 -4.28 5.91
C LEU A 173 11.63 -3.33 6.04
N ALA A 174 12.87 -3.86 6.09
CA ALA A 174 14.08 -3.06 6.15
C ALA A 174 14.30 -2.24 4.86
N ALA A 175 14.08 -2.85 3.70
CA ALA A 175 14.17 -2.16 2.40
C ALA A 175 13.14 -1.03 2.31
N GLY A 176 11.89 -1.28 2.68
CA GLY A 176 10.83 -0.26 2.73
C GLY A 176 11.20 0.91 3.64
N GLN A 177 11.67 0.62 4.86
CA GLN A 177 12.10 1.66 5.80
C GLN A 177 13.24 2.52 5.23
N GLN A 178 14.24 1.89 4.61
CA GLN A 178 15.40 2.60 4.09
C GLN A 178 15.00 3.59 2.98
N VAL A 179 14.13 3.17 2.05
CA VAL A 179 13.71 4.03 0.94
C VAL A 179 12.75 5.11 1.42
N SER A 180 11.80 4.78 2.30
CA SER A 180 10.90 5.74 2.93
C SER A 180 11.66 6.81 3.73
N ALA A 181 12.67 6.43 4.51
CA ALA A 181 13.50 7.36 5.25
C ALA A 181 14.25 8.34 4.32
N ARG A 182 14.81 7.86 3.21
CA ARG A 182 15.44 8.72 2.20
C ARG A 182 14.44 9.69 1.57
N ASN A 183 13.24 9.21 1.24
CA ASN A 183 12.19 10.07 0.72
C ASN A 183 11.81 11.17 1.73
N CYS A 184 11.68 10.85 3.01
CA CYS A 184 11.35 11.83 4.05
C CYS A 184 12.43 12.91 4.27
N MET A 185 13.70 12.65 3.93
CA MET A 185 14.78 13.63 4.02
C MET A 185 14.79 14.60 2.83
N ALA A 186 14.11 14.29 1.73
CA ALA A 186 13.95 15.18 0.59
C ALA A 186 12.74 16.10 0.75
N GLN A 187 12.73 17.24 0.05
CA GLN A 187 11.56 18.10 -0.05
C GLN A 187 10.63 17.62 -1.17
N GLY A 188 9.33 17.59 -0.91
CA GLY A 188 8.33 17.08 -1.84
C GLY A 188 8.32 15.56 -1.94
N GLY A 189 7.27 15.00 -2.55
CA GLY A 189 7.20 13.57 -2.82
C GLY A 189 8.29 13.17 -3.82
N PHE A 190 9.11 12.17 -3.47
CA PHE A 190 10.19 11.67 -4.32
C PHE A 190 11.22 12.73 -4.74
N GLY A 191 11.41 13.78 -3.93
CA GLY A 191 12.28 14.90 -4.26
C GLY A 191 11.71 15.87 -5.29
N CYS A 192 10.45 15.72 -5.68
CA CYS A 192 9.75 16.61 -6.59
C CYS A 192 8.97 17.67 -5.80
N LYS A 193 9.34 18.93 -5.97
CA LYS A 193 8.67 20.07 -5.36
C LYS A 193 8.12 20.96 -6.47
N ALA A 194 6.83 21.25 -6.43
CA ALA A 194 6.27 22.32 -7.25
C ALA A 194 6.61 23.68 -6.61
N GLU A 195 7.21 24.59 -7.37
CA GLU A 195 7.34 25.99 -6.98
C GLU A 195 6.07 26.70 -7.44
N ILE A 196 5.25 27.11 -6.47
CA ILE A 196 4.07 27.93 -6.76
C ILE A 196 4.55 29.39 -6.79
N SER A 197 4.40 30.06 -7.94
CA SER A 197 4.64 31.50 -8.05
C SER A 197 3.75 32.26 -7.05
N PRO A 198 4.24 33.36 -6.45
CA PRO A 198 3.44 34.16 -5.50
C PRO A 198 2.12 34.69 -6.07
N ASP A 199 1.99 34.75 -7.37
CA ASP A 199 0.84 35.22 -8.16
C ASP A 199 -0.09 34.08 -8.62
N GLY A 200 0.17 32.83 -8.25
CA GLY A 200 -0.71 31.70 -8.56
C GLY A 200 -0.71 31.24 -10.03
N THR A 201 0.28 31.69 -10.82
CA THR A 201 0.49 31.21 -12.19
C THR A 201 1.57 30.13 -12.20
N GLU A 202 1.27 28.97 -12.81
CA GLU A 202 2.25 27.90 -13.10
C GLU A 202 3.29 28.35 -14.13
#